data_85b9ed050eb3be053270f5f95badb090
#
_entry.id   85b9ed050eb3be053270f5f95badb090
#
_cell.length_a   1.000
_cell.length_b   1.000
_cell.length_c   1.000
_cell.angle_alpha   90.00
_cell.angle_beta   90.00
_cell.angle_gamma   90.00
#
_symmetry.space_group_name_H-M   'P 1'
#
loop_
_entity.id
_entity.type
_entity.pdbx_description
1 polymer ?
#
loop_
_entity_poly.entity_id
_entity_poly.type
_entity_poly.pdbx_seq_one_letter_code
_entity_poly.pdbx_strand_id
1 'polypeptide(L)'
;EVDRWSAEHRAFLEAHYASGHFLISGRRQPRTGGVILATGSREDIEAIVRRDPFHREQVADYDIIEFQPMMAAEPLAAFRMA
;
A
#
# COMPACT_ATOMS: atom_id res chain seq x y z
N GLU A 1 -6.12 -9.92 18.49
CA GLU A 1 -5.41 -9.65 18.18
C GLU A 1 -4.56 -9.14 17.09
N VAL A 2 -3.79 -8.14 17.49
CA VAL A 2 -2.90 -7.47 16.57
C VAL A 2 -1.88 -8.45 15.96
N ASP A 3 -1.34 -9.37 16.77
CA ASP A 3 -0.35 -10.32 16.26
C ASP A 3 -0.92 -11.23 15.18
N ARG A 4 -2.15 -11.70 15.37
CA ARG A 4 -2.79 -12.54 14.37
C ARG A 4 -3.03 -11.79 13.09
N TRP A 5 -3.58 -10.57 13.19
CA TRP A 5 -3.86 -9.77 12.01
C TRP A 5 -2.58 -9.30 11.34
N SER A 6 -1.48 -9.17 12.12
CA SER A 6 -0.20 -8.75 11.55
C SER A 6 0.36 -9.79 10.59
N ALA A 7 0.22 -11.09 10.91
CA ALA A 7 0.70 -12.14 10.00
C ALA A 7 -0.11 -12.13 8.70
N GLU A 8 -1.42 -11.99 8.79
CA GLU A 8 -2.26 -11.93 7.59
C GLU A 8 -2.00 -10.66 6.80
N HIS A 9 -1.78 -9.54 7.49
CA HIS A 9 -1.48 -8.28 6.82
C HIS A 9 -0.15 -8.38 6.06
N ARG A 10 0.86 -9.01 6.67
CA ARG A 10 2.14 -9.20 5.99
C ARG A 10 1.98 -10.03 4.73
N ALA A 11 1.20 -11.12 4.79
CA ALA A 11 0.94 -11.95 3.63
C ALA A 11 0.22 -11.16 2.54
N PHE A 12 -0.72 -10.30 2.93
CA PHE A 12 -1.41 -9.41 1.99
C PHE A 12 -0.41 -8.48 1.30
N LEU A 13 0.49 -7.88 2.07
CA LEU A 13 1.49 -6.98 1.49
C LEU A 13 2.40 -7.74 0.53
N GLU A 14 2.87 -8.93 0.92
CA GLU A 14 3.77 -9.70 0.08
C GLU A 14 3.12 -10.08 -1.24
N ALA A 15 1.84 -10.43 -1.22
CA ALA A 15 1.12 -10.76 -2.44
C ALA A 15 1.08 -9.58 -3.41
N HIS A 16 0.90 -8.38 -2.89
CA HIS A 16 0.79 -7.21 -3.77
C HIS A 16 2.15 -6.62 -4.15
N TYR A 17 3.19 -6.91 -3.40
CA TYR A 17 4.54 -6.66 -3.88
C TYR A 17 4.83 -7.60 -5.05
N ALA A 18 4.46 -8.87 -4.94
CA ALA A 18 4.70 -9.83 -6.00
C ALA A 18 3.93 -9.47 -7.28
N SER A 19 2.72 -8.93 -7.14
CA SER A 19 1.91 -8.55 -8.30
C SER A 19 2.39 -7.26 -8.95
N GLY A 20 3.24 -6.49 -8.26
CA GLY A 20 3.73 -5.23 -8.78
C GLY A 20 2.90 -4.01 -8.42
N HIS A 21 1.81 -4.18 -7.68
CA HIS A 21 0.98 -3.05 -7.29
C HIS A 21 1.59 -2.23 -6.16
N PHE A 22 2.30 -2.86 -5.23
CA PHE A 22 2.94 -2.16 -4.11
C PHE A 22 4.42 -2.03 -4.39
N LEU A 23 4.98 -0.87 -4.09
CA LEU A 23 6.38 -0.56 -4.37
C LEU A 23 7.22 -0.46 -3.11
N ILE A 24 6.69 0.12 -2.06
CA ILE A 24 7.40 0.28 -0.80
C ILE A 24 6.38 0.59 0.29
N SER A 25 6.63 0.12 1.50
CA SER A 25 5.73 0.39 2.60
C SER A 25 6.52 0.44 3.90
N GLY A 26 5.93 1.05 4.91
CA GLY A 26 6.57 1.15 6.20
C GLY A 26 5.69 1.77 7.24
N ARG A 27 6.20 1.88 8.45
CA ARG A 27 5.48 2.48 9.56
C ARG A 27 5.79 3.96 9.63
N ARG A 28 4.79 4.74 10.02
CA ARG A 28 5.01 6.15 10.27
C ARG A 28 5.88 6.32 11.50
N GLN A 29 6.60 7.41 11.52
CA GLN A 29 7.43 7.78 12.66
C GLN A 29 6.93 9.14 13.15
N PRO A 30 6.32 9.21 14.36
CA PRO A 30 6.07 8.12 15.32
C PRO A 30 5.04 7.09 14.81
N ARG A 31 4.91 5.98 15.54
CA ARG A 31 4.08 4.84 15.08
C ARG A 31 2.60 5.16 15.22
N THR A 32 2.08 5.94 14.30
CA THR A 32 0.67 6.31 14.26
C THR A 32 -0.05 5.71 13.07
N GLY A 33 0.59 4.75 12.39
CA GLY A 33 0.02 4.12 11.22
C GLY A 33 1.10 3.71 10.26
N GLY A 34 0.72 3.47 9.01
CA GLY A 34 1.65 3.07 7.97
C GLY A 34 1.44 3.84 6.69
N VAL A 35 2.35 3.64 5.75
CA VAL A 35 2.28 4.24 4.42
C VAL A 35 2.60 3.15 3.41
N ILE A 36 1.88 3.12 2.31
CA ILE A 36 2.15 2.23 1.20
C ILE A 36 2.21 3.08 -0.06
N LEU A 37 3.32 2.99 -0.79
CA LEU A 37 3.41 3.59 -2.11
C LEU A 37 3.00 2.54 -3.12
N ALA A 38 1.97 2.83 -3.92
CA ALA A 38 1.39 1.85 -4.82
C ALA A 38 1.25 2.43 -6.21
N THR A 39 1.11 1.55 -7.20
CA THR A 39 0.87 1.93 -8.58
C THR A 39 -0.32 1.16 -9.12
N GLY A 40 -1.06 1.79 -10.04
CA GLY A 40 -2.27 1.21 -10.61
C GLY A 40 -3.37 2.26 -10.65
N SER A 41 -4.54 1.86 -11.15
CA SER A 41 -5.67 2.78 -11.15
C SER A 41 -6.21 2.94 -9.74
N ARG A 42 -6.91 4.04 -9.50
CA ARG A 42 -7.54 4.25 -8.20
C ARG A 42 -8.50 3.12 -7.87
N GLU A 43 -9.26 2.66 -8.87
CA GLU A 43 -10.21 1.59 -8.65
C GLU A 43 -9.52 0.31 -8.24
N ASP A 44 -8.38 -0.01 -8.88
CA ASP A 44 -7.63 -1.20 -8.53
C ASP A 44 -7.11 -1.12 -7.11
N ILE A 45 -6.57 0.03 -6.72
CA ILE A 45 -6.02 0.20 -5.39
C ILE A 45 -7.13 0.13 -4.33
N GLU A 46 -8.27 0.73 -4.61
CA GLU A 46 -9.40 0.64 -3.69
C GLU A 46 -9.86 -0.80 -3.48
N ALA A 47 -9.89 -1.58 -4.56
CA ALA A 47 -10.27 -2.99 -4.46
C ALA A 47 -9.25 -3.78 -3.64
N ILE A 48 -7.96 -3.45 -3.82
CA ILE A 48 -6.90 -4.14 -3.11
C ILE A 48 -6.97 -3.86 -1.61
N VAL A 49 -7.13 -2.59 -1.21
CA VAL A 49 -7.09 -2.27 0.22
C VAL A 49 -8.29 -2.83 0.96
N ARG A 50 -9.41 -3.07 0.28
CA ARG A 50 -10.55 -3.72 0.92
C ARG A 50 -10.25 -5.15 1.35
N ARG A 51 -9.22 -5.77 0.78
CA ARG A 51 -8.83 -7.14 1.11
C ARG A 51 -7.82 -7.20 2.24
N ASP A 52 -7.28 -6.05 2.68
CA ASP A 52 -6.33 -6.03 3.78
C ASP A 52 -7.04 -6.50 5.05
N PRO A 53 -6.52 -7.51 5.75
CA PRO A 53 -7.15 -7.96 6.99
C PRO A 53 -7.31 -6.84 8.02
N PHE A 54 -6.37 -5.90 8.09
CA PHE A 54 -6.50 -4.78 9.02
C PHE A 54 -7.72 -3.92 8.70
N HIS A 55 -7.96 -3.66 7.42
CA HIS A 55 -9.12 -2.87 7.01
C HIS A 55 -10.40 -3.67 7.14
N ARG A 56 -10.38 -4.92 6.68
CA ARG A 56 -11.56 -5.78 6.70
C ARG A 56 -12.06 -5.99 8.11
N GLU A 57 -11.15 -6.09 9.09
CA GLU A 57 -11.52 -6.30 10.48
C GLU A 57 -11.60 -5.01 11.28
N GLN A 58 -11.54 -3.89 10.59
CA GLN A 58 -11.68 -2.56 11.19
C GLN A 58 -10.57 -2.23 12.19
N VAL A 59 -9.39 -2.82 11.98
CA VAL A 59 -8.23 -2.49 12.79
C VAL A 59 -7.58 -1.21 12.28
N ALA A 60 -7.69 -0.94 10.98
CA ALA A 60 -7.10 0.25 10.37
C ALA A 60 -7.99 0.73 9.23
N ASP A 61 -7.94 2.03 8.98
CA ASP A 61 -8.58 2.64 7.82
C ASP A 61 -7.53 3.09 6.84
N TYR A 62 -7.93 3.21 5.57
CA TYR A 62 -7.05 3.68 4.51
C TYR A 62 -7.47 5.06 4.03
N ASP A 63 -6.48 5.91 3.80
CA ASP A 63 -6.66 7.21 3.17
C ASP A 63 -5.86 7.16 1.88
N ILE A 64 -6.54 7.13 0.75
CA ILE A 64 -5.90 6.96 -0.55
C ILE A 64 -5.70 8.33 -1.18
N ILE A 65 -4.43 8.67 -1.42
CA ILE A 65 -4.08 9.92 -2.08
C ILE A 65 -3.49 9.57 -3.44
N GLU A 66 -4.18 9.96 -4.49
CA GLU A 66 -3.70 9.71 -5.85
C GLU A 66 -2.88 10.89 -6.33
N PHE A 67 -1.73 10.59 -6.96
CA PHE A 67 -0.91 11.66 -7.52
C PHE A 67 -0.34 11.21 -8.86
N GLN A 68 0.05 12.17 -9.67
CA GLN A 68 0.68 11.89 -10.95
C GLN A 68 2.18 12.12 -10.80
N PRO A 69 3.01 11.06 -10.86
CA PRO A 69 4.46 11.21 -10.69
C PRO A 69 5.06 11.85 -11.94
N MET A 70 5.41 13.11 -11.82
CA MET A 70 5.97 13.88 -12.94
C MET A 70 7.48 13.80 -12.99
N MET A 71 8.14 13.56 -11.86
CA MET A 71 9.59 13.42 -11.76
C MET A 71 9.88 12.23 -10.87
N ALA A 72 10.96 11.52 -11.16
CA ALA A 72 11.30 10.32 -10.39
C ALA A 72 12.80 10.10 -10.43
N ALA A 73 13.32 9.54 -9.34
CA ALA A 73 14.68 9.06 -9.32
C ALA A 73 14.81 7.85 -10.25
N GLU A 74 16.04 7.54 -10.66
CA GLU A 74 16.30 6.52 -11.66
C GLU A 74 15.59 5.19 -11.39
N PRO A 75 15.66 4.64 -10.17
CA PRO A 75 15.01 3.36 -9.92
C PRO A 75 13.50 3.38 -10.11
N LEU A 76 12.87 4.56 -10.07
CA LEU A 76 11.43 4.70 -10.18
C LEU A 76 11.00 5.36 -11.49
N ALA A 77 11.94 5.50 -12.44
CA ALA A 77 11.66 6.26 -13.65
C ALA A 77 10.53 5.65 -14.47
N ALA A 78 10.32 4.34 -14.38
CA ALA A 78 9.27 3.66 -15.12
C ALA A 78 7.87 4.14 -14.73
N PHE A 79 7.73 4.74 -13.55
CA PHE A 79 6.41 5.15 -13.07
C PHE A 79 6.10 6.61 -13.37
N ARG A 80 7.03 7.32 -13.99
CA ARG A 80 6.83 8.72 -14.33
C ARG A 80 5.81 8.83 -15.46
N MET A 81 4.91 9.80 -15.33
CA MET A 81 3.81 9.96 -16.27
C MET A 81 4.01 11.12 -17.24
N ALA A 82 5.10 11.83 -17.16
CA ALA A 82 5.35 12.98 -18.05
C ALA A 82 5.96 12.55 -19.37
#